data_97b0231c2bf05975b5c109d211c74e20
#
_entry.id   97b0231c2bf05975b5c109d211c74e20
#
_cell.length_a   1.000
_cell.length_b   1.000
_cell.length_c   1.000
_cell.angle_alpha   90.00
_cell.angle_beta   90.00
_cell.angle_gamma   90.00
#
_symmetry.space_group_name_H-M   'P 1'
#
loop_
_entity.id
_entity.type
_entity.pdbx_description
1 polymer ?
#
loop_
_entity_poly.entity_id
_entity_poly.type
_entity_poly.pdbx_seq_one_letter_code
_entity_poly.pdbx_strand_id
1 'polypeptide(L)'
;MAPVPTRVRNDPAQYDDLASQWWDPRGTFAMLHWLARARADLVPQATRPGAVLVDMGCGGGLLAPHVARLGYRLAGVDLTRSALVQAAEHGVTAIQGDATALPLADGCADVVCAGEILEHVTDLRAAVREACRVLRPGGTLVIDTIAATALAKLLVITVAERIPGAAPPGLHDPALFVDRKLLVAECARHGVTLRLTGLRPSAWSLLRWQLGKRPAAAMVRTFSTAVLFQGRGTKHTLREAAHSGD
;
A
#
# COMPACT_ATOMS: atom_id res chain seq x y z
N MET A 1 -16.74 2.29 26.11
CA MET A 1 -16.59 1.91 24.71
C MET A 1 -17.52 0.71 24.44
N ALA A 2 -18.40 0.81 23.47
CA ALA A 2 -19.19 -0.34 23.03
C ALA A 2 -18.23 -1.42 22.47
N PRO A 3 -18.50 -2.72 22.65
CA PRO A 3 -17.69 -3.77 22.08
C PRO A 3 -17.73 -3.66 20.54
N VAL A 4 -16.55 -3.67 19.92
CA VAL A 4 -16.44 -3.71 18.45
C VAL A 4 -17.10 -5.03 17.99
N PRO A 5 -18.04 -4.99 17.05
CA PRO A 5 -18.71 -6.19 16.57
C PRO A 5 -17.69 -7.17 15.98
N THR A 6 -17.85 -8.46 16.29
CA THR A 6 -17.02 -9.53 15.72
C THR A 6 -17.34 -9.67 14.24
N ARG A 7 -16.51 -9.11 13.38
CA ARG A 7 -16.63 -9.19 11.90
C ARG A 7 -15.86 -10.39 11.35
N VAL A 8 -16.20 -10.83 10.15
CA VAL A 8 -15.36 -11.79 9.40
C VAL A 8 -14.01 -11.13 9.06
N ARG A 9 -12.98 -11.97 8.86
CA ARG A 9 -11.66 -11.45 8.45
C ARG A 9 -11.77 -10.72 7.12
N ASN A 10 -11.00 -9.64 6.99
CA ASN A 10 -10.94 -8.80 5.78
C ASN A 10 -12.29 -8.12 5.41
N ASP A 11 -13.18 -7.89 6.36
CA ASP A 11 -14.41 -7.12 6.12
C ASP A 11 -14.07 -5.62 6.00
N PRO A 12 -14.33 -4.96 4.84
CA PRO A 12 -14.05 -3.53 4.67
C PRO A 12 -14.74 -2.63 5.69
N ALA A 13 -15.87 -3.04 6.26
CA ALA A 13 -16.58 -2.28 7.28
C ALA A 13 -15.80 -2.15 8.61
N GLN A 14 -14.73 -2.93 8.81
CA GLN A 14 -13.80 -2.73 9.95
C GLN A 14 -13.11 -1.36 9.89
N TYR A 15 -12.86 -0.83 8.69
CA TYR A 15 -12.27 0.49 8.50
C TYR A 15 -13.22 1.62 8.87
N ASP A 16 -14.54 1.43 8.64
CA ASP A 16 -15.56 2.38 9.10
C ASP A 16 -15.63 2.43 10.63
N ASP A 17 -15.56 1.27 11.31
CA ASP A 17 -15.55 1.17 12.77
C ASP A 17 -14.32 1.88 13.40
N LEU A 18 -13.23 1.97 12.65
CA LEU A 18 -11.96 2.53 13.08
C LEU A 18 -11.64 3.90 12.44
N ALA A 19 -12.60 4.51 11.75
CA ALA A 19 -12.39 5.72 10.94
C ALA A 19 -11.73 6.89 11.72
N SER A 20 -12.08 7.08 13.00
CA SER A 20 -11.48 8.13 13.85
C SER A 20 -10.01 7.89 14.23
N GLN A 21 -9.46 6.71 13.96
CA GLN A 21 -8.10 6.32 14.37
C GLN A 21 -7.07 6.46 13.26
N TRP A 22 -7.47 6.81 12.03
CA TRP A 22 -6.55 6.89 10.89
C TRP A 22 -5.33 7.75 11.18
N TRP A 23 -5.52 8.89 11.81
CA TRP A 23 -4.45 9.88 12.01
C TRP A 23 -3.86 9.89 13.42
N ASP A 24 -4.22 8.92 14.27
CA ASP A 24 -3.54 8.73 15.55
C ASP A 24 -2.21 7.96 15.33
N PRO A 25 -1.04 8.62 15.49
CA PRO A 25 0.26 7.99 15.24
C PRO A 25 0.61 6.90 16.27
N ARG A 26 -0.19 6.77 17.32
CA ARG A 26 -0.06 5.73 18.34
C ARG A 26 -1.28 4.82 18.41
N GLY A 27 -2.25 5.04 17.53
CA GLY A 27 -3.49 4.29 17.42
C GLY A 27 -3.33 2.95 16.71
N THR A 28 -4.46 2.40 16.35
CA THR A 28 -4.58 1.09 15.69
C THR A 28 -3.83 1.01 14.37
N PHE A 29 -3.70 2.13 13.63
CA PHE A 29 -3.04 2.22 12.34
C PHE A 29 -1.60 2.74 12.41
N ALA A 30 -0.96 2.73 13.59
CA ALA A 30 0.39 3.27 13.76
C ALA A 30 1.41 2.69 12.78
N MET A 31 1.33 1.38 12.48
CA MET A 31 2.23 0.73 11.51
C MET A 31 2.01 1.25 10.09
N LEU A 32 0.78 1.57 9.68
CA LEU A 32 0.50 2.11 8.36
C LEU A 32 1.17 3.47 8.13
N HIS A 33 1.30 4.31 9.16
CA HIS A 33 2.08 5.55 9.07
C HIS A 33 3.56 5.29 8.75
N TRP A 34 4.15 4.23 9.36
CA TRP A 34 5.57 3.90 9.13
C TRP A 34 5.77 3.32 7.72
N LEU A 35 4.82 2.49 7.27
CA LEU A 35 4.80 1.90 5.93
C LEU A 35 4.60 2.98 4.86
N ALA A 36 3.65 3.90 5.04
CA ALA A 36 3.42 5.02 4.12
C ALA A 36 4.69 5.87 3.94
N ARG A 37 5.40 6.17 5.04
CA ARG A 37 6.69 6.86 4.97
C ARG A 37 7.73 6.07 4.18
N ALA A 38 7.89 4.77 4.47
CA ALA A 38 8.86 3.92 3.77
C ALA A 38 8.52 3.73 2.28
N ARG A 39 7.23 3.73 1.94
CA ARG A 39 6.72 3.71 0.56
C ARG A 39 7.08 4.98 -0.18
N ALA A 40 6.91 6.14 0.45
CA ALA A 40 7.26 7.43 -0.14
C ALA A 40 8.74 7.54 -0.55
N ASP A 41 9.65 6.86 0.16
CA ASP A 41 11.08 6.79 -0.20
C ASP A 41 11.34 6.10 -1.56
N LEU A 42 10.36 5.37 -2.09
CA LEU A 42 10.42 4.72 -3.41
C LEU A 42 9.80 5.59 -4.52
N VAL A 43 9.03 6.59 -4.17
CA VAL A 43 8.37 7.50 -5.12
C VAL A 43 9.41 8.49 -5.68
N PRO A 44 9.58 8.58 -7.01
CA PRO A 44 10.50 9.55 -7.58
C PRO A 44 9.95 10.98 -7.47
N GLN A 45 10.80 11.97 -7.68
CA GLN A 45 10.37 13.35 -7.89
C GLN A 45 9.55 13.46 -9.18
N ALA A 46 8.50 14.28 -9.19
CA ALA A 46 7.75 14.56 -10.42
C ALA A 46 8.65 15.23 -11.47
N THR A 47 8.54 14.75 -12.71
CA THR A 47 9.40 15.21 -13.83
C THR A 47 8.70 16.25 -14.71
N ARG A 48 7.43 16.57 -14.44
CA ARG A 48 6.65 17.54 -15.22
C ARG A 48 5.59 18.22 -14.33
N PRO A 49 5.17 19.43 -14.64
CA PRO A 49 4.02 20.07 -14.01
C PRO A 49 2.73 19.22 -14.23
N GLY A 50 1.90 19.15 -13.22
CA GLY A 50 0.64 18.41 -13.28
C GLY A 50 0.78 16.88 -13.31
N ALA A 51 1.97 16.34 -13.01
CA ALA A 51 2.17 14.90 -12.83
C ALA A 51 1.19 14.34 -11.78
N VAL A 52 0.67 13.14 -12.02
CA VAL A 52 -0.35 12.50 -11.19
C VAL A 52 0.24 11.29 -10.47
N LEU A 53 0.06 11.24 -9.16
CA LEU A 53 0.24 10.04 -8.35
C LEU A 53 -1.12 9.50 -7.95
N VAL A 54 -1.37 8.24 -8.26
CA VAL A 54 -2.56 7.50 -7.83
C VAL A 54 -2.17 6.62 -6.64
N ASP A 55 -2.87 6.77 -5.52
CA ASP A 55 -2.76 5.91 -4.33
C ASP A 55 -3.97 4.95 -4.33
N MET A 56 -3.74 3.70 -4.72
CA MET A 56 -4.74 2.65 -4.83
C MET A 56 -4.90 1.96 -3.47
N GLY A 57 -6.10 2.04 -2.89
CA GLY A 57 -6.36 1.67 -1.49
C GLY A 57 -5.79 2.74 -0.55
N CYS A 58 -6.12 4.01 -0.79
CA CYS A 58 -5.49 5.13 -0.08
C CYS A 58 -5.87 5.22 1.41
N GLY A 59 -6.92 4.52 1.84
CA GLY A 59 -7.44 4.62 3.21
C GLY A 59 -7.66 6.08 3.62
N GLY A 60 -7.22 6.45 4.82
CA GLY A 60 -7.26 7.83 5.32
C GLY A 60 -6.22 8.79 4.74
N GLY A 61 -5.52 8.42 3.66
CA GLY A 61 -4.58 9.30 2.97
C GLY A 61 -3.21 9.43 3.62
N LEU A 62 -2.75 8.43 4.35
CA LEU A 62 -1.49 8.46 5.13
C LEU A 62 -0.23 8.69 4.27
N LEU A 63 -0.29 8.45 2.97
CA LEU A 63 0.82 8.72 2.04
C LEU A 63 0.99 10.22 1.78
N ALA A 64 -0.11 11.00 1.81
CA ALA A 64 -0.15 12.39 1.38
C ALA A 64 0.96 13.29 1.96
N PRO A 65 1.21 13.35 3.28
CA PRO A 65 2.22 14.25 3.86
C PRO A 65 3.64 13.89 3.41
N HIS A 66 3.88 12.64 3.05
CA HIS A 66 5.21 12.15 2.68
C HIS A 66 5.55 12.43 1.21
N VAL A 67 4.53 12.58 0.33
CA VAL A 67 4.70 12.87 -1.10
C VAL A 67 4.39 14.32 -1.47
N ALA A 68 3.90 15.13 -0.55
CA ALA A 68 3.47 16.51 -0.79
C ALA A 68 4.52 17.39 -1.49
N ARG A 69 5.82 17.16 -1.22
CA ARG A 69 6.93 17.93 -1.80
C ARG A 69 7.48 17.33 -3.09
N LEU A 70 6.92 16.22 -3.56
CA LEU A 70 7.40 15.54 -4.77
C LEU A 70 6.80 16.11 -6.06
N GLY A 71 5.87 17.08 -5.98
CA GLY A 71 5.32 17.80 -7.12
C GLY A 71 4.17 17.11 -7.85
N TYR A 72 3.55 16.09 -7.24
CA TYR A 72 2.40 15.38 -7.81
C TYR A 72 1.06 16.01 -7.40
N ARG A 73 0.07 15.88 -8.27
CA ARG A 73 -1.34 15.89 -7.89
C ARG A 73 -1.66 14.50 -7.38
N LEU A 74 -2.09 14.39 -6.11
CA LEU A 74 -2.39 13.12 -5.46
C LEU A 74 -3.87 12.80 -5.62
N ALA A 75 -4.19 11.69 -6.28
CA ALA A 75 -5.52 11.09 -6.34
C ALA A 75 -5.51 9.78 -5.54
N GLY A 76 -6.47 9.60 -4.64
CA GLY A 76 -6.61 8.39 -3.83
C GLY A 76 -7.91 7.67 -4.17
N VAL A 77 -7.82 6.36 -4.39
CA VAL A 77 -8.99 5.50 -4.64
C VAL A 77 -9.15 4.54 -3.47
N ASP A 78 -10.36 4.45 -2.90
CA ASP A 78 -10.68 3.51 -1.81
C ASP A 78 -12.15 3.10 -1.88
N LEU A 79 -12.49 1.93 -1.34
CA LEU A 79 -13.88 1.49 -1.19
C LEU A 79 -14.61 2.21 -0.08
N THR A 80 -13.88 2.55 1.00
CA THR A 80 -14.41 3.00 2.28
C THR A 80 -14.63 4.50 2.30
N ARG A 81 -15.89 4.93 2.32
CA ARG A 81 -16.23 6.37 2.28
C ARG A 81 -15.73 7.15 3.50
N SER A 82 -15.76 6.57 4.68
CA SER A 82 -15.27 7.22 5.91
C SER A 82 -13.77 7.50 5.85
N ALA A 83 -13.00 6.58 5.27
CA ALA A 83 -11.57 6.76 5.05
C ALA A 83 -11.30 7.87 4.01
N LEU A 84 -12.07 7.91 2.91
CA LEU A 84 -11.96 8.94 1.88
C LEU A 84 -12.25 10.35 2.40
N VAL A 85 -13.15 10.51 3.37
CA VAL A 85 -13.37 11.80 4.04
C VAL A 85 -12.09 12.27 4.72
N GLN A 86 -11.44 11.39 5.47
CA GLN A 86 -10.15 11.68 6.12
C GLN A 86 -9.04 11.99 5.10
N ALA A 87 -8.98 11.24 4.01
CA ALA A 87 -8.01 11.47 2.93
C ALA A 87 -8.18 12.85 2.29
N ALA A 88 -9.42 13.27 2.02
CA ALA A 88 -9.73 14.56 1.44
C ALA A 88 -9.31 15.73 2.35
N GLU A 89 -9.50 15.63 3.67
CA GLU A 89 -9.04 16.60 4.66
C GLU A 89 -7.52 16.77 4.67
N HIS A 90 -6.78 15.77 4.16
CA HIS A 90 -5.31 15.76 4.10
C HIS A 90 -4.76 15.99 2.67
N GLY A 91 -5.57 16.59 1.78
CA GLY A 91 -5.13 17.04 0.46
C GLY A 91 -5.11 15.99 -0.64
N VAL A 92 -5.78 14.86 -0.43
CA VAL A 92 -5.98 13.82 -1.45
C VAL A 92 -7.23 14.15 -2.26
N THR A 93 -7.15 14.07 -3.59
CA THR A 93 -8.35 14.03 -4.45
C THR A 93 -8.98 12.65 -4.27
N ALA A 94 -9.97 12.55 -3.38
CA ALA A 94 -10.57 11.29 -2.95
C ALA A 94 -11.63 10.81 -3.97
N ILE A 95 -11.50 9.54 -4.38
CA ILE A 95 -12.36 8.90 -5.38
C ILE A 95 -12.83 7.56 -4.79
N GLN A 96 -14.14 7.35 -4.73
CA GLN A 96 -14.66 6.05 -4.31
C GLN A 96 -14.59 5.05 -5.48
N GLY A 97 -13.96 3.90 -5.25
CA GLY A 97 -13.79 2.88 -6.28
C GLY A 97 -13.14 1.60 -5.76
N ASP A 98 -13.28 0.55 -6.56
CA ASP A 98 -12.67 -0.75 -6.30
C ASP A 98 -11.27 -0.83 -6.93
N ALA A 99 -10.29 -1.32 -6.17
CA ALA A 99 -8.92 -1.54 -6.65
C ALA A 99 -8.86 -2.55 -7.83
N THR A 100 -9.84 -3.43 -7.97
CA THR A 100 -9.93 -4.40 -9.07
C THR A 100 -10.60 -3.84 -10.34
N ALA A 101 -11.18 -2.62 -10.25
CA ALA A 101 -11.86 -1.91 -11.34
C ALA A 101 -11.77 -0.39 -11.13
N LEU A 102 -10.57 0.17 -11.25
CA LEU A 102 -10.30 1.59 -10.96
C LEU A 102 -11.10 2.52 -11.88
N PRO A 103 -11.86 3.50 -11.33
CA PRO A 103 -12.63 4.46 -12.12
C PRO A 103 -11.74 5.57 -12.71
N LEU A 104 -10.65 5.18 -13.34
CA LEU A 104 -9.61 6.04 -13.88
C LEU A 104 -9.28 5.65 -15.32
N ALA A 105 -8.89 6.63 -16.13
CA ALA A 105 -8.49 6.40 -17.52
C ALA A 105 -7.15 5.66 -17.63
N ASP A 106 -6.95 4.96 -18.75
CA ASP A 106 -5.68 4.31 -19.09
C ASP A 106 -4.55 5.34 -19.14
N GLY A 107 -3.40 4.99 -18.57
CA GLY A 107 -2.19 5.81 -18.65
C GLY A 107 -2.29 7.20 -18.03
N CYS A 108 -3.24 7.44 -17.13
CA CYS A 108 -3.44 8.75 -16.49
C CYS A 108 -2.43 9.06 -15.37
N ALA A 109 -1.75 8.05 -14.82
CA ALA A 109 -0.86 8.18 -13.68
C ALA A 109 0.63 8.14 -14.08
N ASP A 110 1.41 9.07 -13.54
CA ASP A 110 2.89 9.03 -13.61
C ASP A 110 3.46 8.03 -12.59
N VAL A 111 2.80 7.92 -11.43
CA VAL A 111 3.11 6.96 -10.37
C VAL A 111 1.82 6.31 -9.89
N VAL A 112 1.86 5.01 -9.64
CA VAL A 112 0.83 4.28 -8.92
C VAL A 112 1.46 3.72 -7.65
N CYS A 113 0.88 4.02 -6.50
CA CYS A 113 1.17 3.37 -5.24
C CYS A 113 0.04 2.38 -4.92
N ALA A 114 0.39 1.15 -4.54
CA ALA A 114 -0.52 0.12 -4.05
C ALA A 114 0.07 -0.45 -2.75
N GLY A 115 -0.18 0.24 -1.65
CA GLY A 115 0.39 -0.12 -0.37
C GLY A 115 -0.61 -0.68 0.59
N GLU A 116 -0.31 -1.88 1.13
CA GLU A 116 -1.17 -2.58 2.09
C GLU A 116 -2.63 -2.72 1.58
N ILE A 117 -2.78 -2.96 0.26
CA ILE A 117 -4.07 -3.19 -0.39
C ILE A 117 -4.12 -4.56 -1.08
N LEU A 118 -2.99 -5.06 -1.60
CA LEU A 118 -2.98 -6.26 -2.43
C LEU A 118 -3.34 -7.54 -1.64
N GLU A 119 -3.10 -7.58 -0.34
CA GLU A 119 -3.49 -8.64 0.59
C GLU A 119 -4.96 -8.56 1.03
N HIS A 120 -5.69 -7.54 0.58
CA HIS A 120 -7.10 -7.33 0.89
C HIS A 120 -8.02 -7.63 -0.30
N VAL A 121 -7.48 -7.74 -1.52
CA VAL A 121 -8.27 -8.02 -2.72
C VAL A 121 -8.42 -9.51 -2.97
N THR A 122 -9.61 -9.94 -3.38
CA THR A 122 -9.88 -11.35 -3.74
C THR A 122 -9.32 -11.75 -5.10
N ASP A 123 -9.15 -10.79 -6.01
CA ASP A 123 -8.53 -10.98 -7.34
C ASP A 123 -7.27 -10.12 -7.47
N LEU A 124 -6.13 -10.68 -7.03
CA LEU A 124 -4.83 -10.04 -7.17
C LEU A 124 -4.48 -9.69 -8.62
N ARG A 125 -4.86 -10.56 -9.59
CA ARG A 125 -4.55 -10.31 -11.01
C ARG A 125 -5.33 -9.10 -11.55
N ALA A 126 -6.59 -8.97 -11.18
CA ALA A 126 -7.39 -7.81 -11.56
C ALA A 126 -6.82 -6.53 -10.96
N ALA A 127 -6.46 -6.51 -9.68
CA ALA A 127 -5.86 -5.34 -9.04
C ALA A 127 -4.51 -4.94 -9.68
N VAL A 128 -3.64 -5.91 -9.97
CA VAL A 128 -2.36 -5.65 -10.66
C VAL A 128 -2.59 -5.14 -12.08
N ARG A 129 -3.53 -5.73 -12.83
CA ARG A 129 -3.90 -5.26 -14.17
C ARG A 129 -4.34 -3.80 -14.13
N GLU A 130 -5.20 -3.42 -13.20
CA GLU A 130 -5.71 -2.07 -13.05
C GLU A 130 -4.60 -1.07 -12.66
N ALA A 131 -3.75 -1.41 -11.68
CA ALA A 131 -2.58 -0.60 -11.34
C ALA A 131 -1.68 -0.35 -12.55
N CYS A 132 -1.43 -1.41 -13.35
CA CYS A 132 -0.63 -1.29 -14.56
C CYS A 132 -1.38 -0.56 -15.68
N ARG A 133 -2.71 -0.69 -15.82
CA ARG A 133 -3.52 -0.03 -16.86
C ARG A 133 -3.48 1.49 -16.69
N VAL A 134 -3.73 1.97 -15.48
CA VAL A 134 -3.76 3.41 -15.20
C VAL A 134 -2.37 4.05 -15.22
N LEU A 135 -1.31 3.26 -15.05
CA LEU A 135 0.07 3.72 -15.13
C LEU A 135 0.46 3.99 -16.58
N ARG A 136 0.98 5.19 -16.88
CA ARG A 136 1.46 5.53 -18.22
C ARG A 136 2.75 4.79 -18.58
N PRO A 137 3.09 4.63 -19.86
CA PRO A 137 4.43 4.17 -20.27
C PRO A 137 5.52 5.05 -19.66
N GLY A 138 6.58 4.43 -19.14
CA GLY A 138 7.66 5.09 -18.38
C GLY A 138 7.27 5.51 -16.95
N GLY A 139 6.04 5.25 -16.51
CA GLY A 139 5.59 5.50 -15.14
C GLY A 139 6.14 4.51 -14.13
N THR A 140 6.06 4.86 -12.85
CA THR A 140 6.59 4.06 -11.73
C THR A 140 5.46 3.41 -10.94
N LEU A 141 5.53 2.09 -10.74
CA LEU A 141 4.70 1.34 -9.78
C LEU A 141 5.46 1.18 -8.47
N VAL A 142 4.83 1.50 -7.36
CA VAL A 142 5.35 1.28 -6.00
C VAL A 142 4.33 0.48 -5.21
N ILE A 143 4.79 -0.60 -4.58
CA ILE A 143 3.93 -1.46 -3.75
C ILE A 143 4.57 -1.74 -2.40
N ASP A 144 3.78 -2.05 -1.41
CA ASP A 144 4.15 -2.83 -0.24
C ASP A 144 2.96 -3.69 0.21
N THR A 145 3.25 -4.88 0.76
CA THR A 145 2.23 -5.87 1.09
C THR A 145 2.82 -7.04 1.91
N ILE A 146 1.96 -7.98 2.30
CA ILE A 146 2.28 -9.17 3.09
C ILE A 146 2.48 -10.38 2.18
N ALA A 147 3.57 -11.11 2.38
CA ALA A 147 3.90 -12.29 1.56
C ALA A 147 3.09 -13.54 1.95
N ALA A 148 2.67 -14.34 0.97
CA ALA A 148 2.01 -15.63 1.15
C ALA A 148 2.99 -16.71 1.65
N THR A 149 3.43 -16.59 2.91
CA THR A 149 4.34 -17.55 3.55
C THR A 149 3.83 -18.00 4.91
N ALA A 150 4.24 -19.17 5.38
CA ALA A 150 3.92 -19.65 6.72
C ALA A 150 4.46 -18.71 7.81
N LEU A 151 5.65 -18.12 7.59
CA LEU A 151 6.25 -17.16 8.52
C LEU A 151 5.41 -15.87 8.60
N ALA A 152 4.93 -15.34 7.47
CA ALA A 152 4.07 -14.16 7.48
C ALA A 152 2.74 -14.44 8.19
N LYS A 153 2.12 -15.59 7.93
CA LYS A 153 0.90 -16.02 8.64
C LYS A 153 1.12 -16.07 10.15
N LEU A 154 2.22 -16.67 10.60
CA LEU A 154 2.55 -16.72 12.02
C LEU A 154 2.76 -15.32 12.60
N LEU A 155 3.59 -14.49 11.97
CA LEU A 155 3.96 -13.19 12.54
C LEU A 155 2.83 -12.16 12.47
N VAL A 156 2.06 -12.11 11.39
CA VAL A 156 0.98 -11.13 11.23
C VAL A 156 -0.25 -11.56 12.02
N ILE A 157 -0.75 -12.78 11.79
CA ILE A 157 -2.02 -13.23 12.40
C ILE A 157 -1.84 -13.60 13.87
N THR A 158 -0.72 -14.25 14.23
CA THR A 158 -0.54 -14.77 15.59
C THR A 158 0.17 -13.78 16.51
N VAL A 159 1.07 -12.97 15.99
CA VAL A 159 1.87 -12.05 16.81
C VAL A 159 1.37 -10.62 16.67
N ALA A 160 1.36 -10.04 15.45
CA ALA A 160 1.07 -8.61 15.28
C ALA A 160 -0.37 -8.25 15.68
N GLU A 161 -1.37 -9.07 15.36
CA GLU A 161 -2.76 -8.84 15.79
C GLU A 161 -2.96 -8.88 17.33
N ARG A 162 -1.93 -9.27 18.10
CA ARG A 162 -1.94 -9.24 19.58
C ARG A 162 -1.15 -8.09 20.17
N ILE A 163 -0.46 -7.33 19.34
CA ILE A 163 0.37 -6.19 19.77
C ILE A 163 -0.39 -4.88 19.46
N PRO A 164 -0.74 -4.08 20.47
CA PRO A 164 -1.40 -2.79 20.24
C PRO A 164 -0.61 -1.90 19.28
N GLY A 165 -1.29 -1.35 18.26
CA GLY A 165 -0.69 -0.47 17.25
C GLY A 165 0.11 -1.20 16.15
N ALA A 166 0.17 -2.55 16.16
CA ALA A 166 0.82 -3.31 15.09
C ALA A 166 -0.17 -3.70 13.98
N ALA A 167 -1.24 -4.41 14.32
CA ALA A 167 -2.34 -4.73 13.39
C ALA A 167 -3.63 -4.94 14.17
N PRO A 168 -4.79 -4.44 13.70
CA PRO A 168 -6.09 -4.75 14.31
C PRO A 168 -6.40 -6.25 14.20
N PRO A 169 -6.99 -6.86 15.24
CA PRO A 169 -7.43 -8.25 15.17
C PRO A 169 -8.47 -8.47 14.05
N GLY A 170 -8.26 -9.52 13.24
CA GLY A 170 -9.20 -9.90 12.18
C GLY A 170 -9.12 -9.04 10.91
N LEU A 171 -8.21 -8.08 10.84
CA LEU A 171 -8.06 -7.21 9.67
C LEU A 171 -7.57 -7.97 8.42
N HIS A 172 -6.72 -8.98 8.60
CA HIS A 172 -6.13 -9.72 7.49
C HIS A 172 -6.70 -11.13 7.37
N ASP A 173 -7.00 -11.55 6.12
CA ASP A 173 -7.24 -12.95 5.77
C ASP A 173 -5.94 -13.56 5.22
N PRO A 174 -5.33 -14.54 5.89
CA PRO A 174 -4.08 -15.16 5.44
C PRO A 174 -4.22 -15.94 4.12
N ALA A 175 -5.44 -16.18 3.62
CA ALA A 175 -5.67 -16.76 2.31
C ALA A 175 -5.40 -15.77 1.17
N LEU A 176 -5.49 -14.47 1.46
CA LEU A 176 -5.27 -13.38 0.50
C LEU A 176 -3.84 -12.85 0.48
N PHE A 177 -2.94 -13.34 1.34
CA PHE A 177 -1.53 -12.95 1.33
C PHE A 177 -0.91 -13.16 -0.04
N VAL A 178 0.00 -12.27 -0.43
CA VAL A 178 0.45 -12.12 -1.81
C VAL A 178 1.54 -13.11 -2.20
N ASP A 179 1.29 -13.92 -3.22
CA ASP A 179 2.35 -14.71 -3.87
C ASP A 179 3.25 -13.78 -4.70
N ARG A 180 4.50 -13.66 -4.27
CA ARG A 180 5.51 -12.80 -4.89
C ARG A 180 5.82 -13.16 -6.33
N LYS A 181 5.83 -14.48 -6.67
CA LYS A 181 6.10 -14.94 -8.04
C LYS A 181 4.94 -14.60 -8.96
N LEU A 182 3.71 -14.82 -8.47
CA LEU A 182 2.49 -14.43 -9.20
C LEU A 182 2.46 -12.93 -9.44
N LEU A 183 2.73 -12.12 -8.40
CA LEU A 183 2.75 -10.66 -8.49
C LEU A 183 3.75 -10.16 -9.54
N VAL A 184 5.00 -10.63 -9.49
CA VAL A 184 6.05 -10.22 -10.44
C VAL A 184 5.70 -10.66 -11.86
N ALA A 185 5.20 -11.90 -12.04
CA ALA A 185 4.79 -12.41 -13.35
C ALA A 185 3.60 -11.61 -13.92
N GLU A 186 2.65 -11.23 -13.08
CA GLU A 186 1.49 -10.46 -13.54
C GLU A 186 1.89 -9.02 -13.91
N CYS A 187 2.74 -8.36 -13.12
CA CYS A 187 3.32 -7.06 -13.48
C CYS A 187 4.05 -7.13 -14.83
N ALA A 188 4.86 -8.18 -15.05
CA ALA A 188 5.60 -8.37 -16.29
C ALA A 188 4.66 -8.54 -17.51
N ARG A 189 3.54 -9.28 -17.36
CA ARG A 189 2.50 -9.42 -18.42
C ARG A 189 1.92 -8.08 -18.85
N HIS A 190 1.89 -7.10 -17.94
CA HIS A 190 1.39 -5.75 -18.22
C HIS A 190 2.51 -4.73 -18.47
N GLY A 191 3.72 -5.23 -18.81
CA GLY A 191 4.86 -4.41 -19.19
C GLY A 191 5.55 -3.69 -18.04
N VAL A 192 5.39 -4.14 -16.79
CA VAL A 192 6.07 -3.56 -15.62
C VAL A 192 7.13 -4.52 -15.09
N THR A 193 8.40 -4.09 -15.13
CA THR A 193 9.49 -4.83 -14.48
C THR A 193 9.59 -4.45 -13.01
N LEU A 194 9.10 -5.33 -12.13
CA LEU A 194 9.02 -5.11 -10.69
C LEU A 194 10.22 -5.76 -9.97
N ARG A 195 10.88 -5.00 -9.09
CA ARG A 195 11.94 -5.49 -8.19
C ARG A 195 11.48 -5.42 -6.75
N LEU A 196 11.65 -6.53 -6.01
CA LEU A 196 11.19 -6.67 -4.63
C LEU A 196 12.35 -6.53 -3.65
N THR A 197 12.05 -5.94 -2.49
CA THR A 197 12.96 -5.81 -1.34
C THR A 197 12.16 -6.07 -0.07
N GLY A 198 12.73 -6.81 0.87
CA GLY A 198 12.07 -7.04 2.16
C GLY A 198 12.01 -5.79 3.01
N LEU A 199 11.01 -5.73 3.89
CA LEU A 199 10.77 -4.63 4.80
C LEU A 199 10.45 -5.17 6.20
N ARG A 200 10.91 -4.49 7.25
CA ARG A 200 10.53 -4.77 8.63
C ARG A 200 10.67 -3.53 9.52
N PRO A 201 9.97 -3.45 10.63
CA PRO A 201 10.29 -2.46 11.66
C PRO A 201 11.72 -2.65 12.19
N SER A 202 12.43 -1.55 12.45
CA SER A 202 13.68 -1.58 13.19
C SER A 202 13.37 -1.95 14.65
N ALA A 203 13.96 -3.03 15.15
CA ALA A 203 13.71 -3.52 16.52
C ALA A 203 14.00 -2.45 17.58
N TRP A 204 15.11 -1.72 17.44
CA TRP A 204 15.47 -0.62 18.33
C TRP A 204 14.50 0.55 18.25
N SER A 205 14.08 0.92 17.04
CA SER A 205 13.11 2.00 16.85
C SER A 205 11.73 1.63 17.39
N LEU A 206 11.30 0.38 17.17
CA LEU A 206 10.04 -0.16 17.72
C LEU A 206 10.04 -0.14 19.24
N LEU A 207 11.12 -0.60 19.88
CA LEU A 207 11.26 -0.56 21.35
C LEU A 207 11.15 0.89 21.88
N ARG A 208 11.83 1.85 21.24
CA ARG A 208 11.75 3.26 21.63
C ARG A 208 10.37 3.86 21.43
N TRP A 209 9.65 3.44 20.39
CA TRP A 209 8.26 3.85 20.17
C TRP A 209 7.35 3.26 21.26
N GLN A 210 7.47 1.99 21.60
CA GLN A 210 6.70 1.35 22.67
C GLN A 210 6.96 2.02 24.03
N LEU A 211 8.20 2.42 24.30
CA LEU A 211 8.57 3.15 25.52
C LEU A 211 8.17 4.64 25.50
N GLY A 212 7.44 5.10 24.50
CA GLY A 212 7.02 6.50 24.37
C GLY A 212 8.15 7.49 24.01
N LYS A 213 9.37 6.99 23.72
CA LYS A 213 10.56 7.81 23.46
C LYS A 213 10.68 8.29 22.02
N ARG A 214 9.78 7.86 21.11
CA ARG A 214 9.68 8.30 19.73
C ARG A 214 8.22 8.33 19.26
N PRO A 215 7.85 9.29 18.38
CA PRO A 215 6.49 9.37 17.84
C PRO A 215 6.18 8.25 16.84
N ALA A 216 7.20 7.71 16.17
CA ALA A 216 7.04 6.66 15.15
C ALA A 216 8.23 5.70 15.18
N ALA A 217 8.00 4.44 14.76
CA ALA A 217 9.08 3.52 14.49
C ALA A 217 9.58 3.68 13.04
N ALA A 218 10.85 3.33 12.81
CA ALA A 218 11.44 3.34 11.47
C ALA A 218 11.31 1.96 10.83
N MET A 219 10.97 1.94 9.54
CA MET A 219 11.06 0.74 8.71
C MET A 219 12.47 0.61 8.13
N VAL A 220 12.98 -0.61 8.01
CA VAL A 220 14.28 -0.90 7.43
C VAL A 220 14.17 -1.96 6.34
N ARG A 221 14.92 -1.77 5.26
CA ARG A 221 14.99 -2.74 4.16
C ARG A 221 15.81 -3.96 4.55
N THR A 222 15.42 -5.12 4.04
CA THR A 222 16.09 -6.40 4.25
C THR A 222 16.17 -7.20 2.95
N PHE A 223 17.03 -8.22 2.92
CA PHE A 223 17.07 -9.14 1.78
C PHE A 223 15.89 -10.11 1.77
N SER A 224 15.35 -10.45 2.94
CA SER A 224 14.23 -11.39 3.06
C SER A 224 12.90 -10.71 2.78
N THR A 225 12.19 -11.19 1.76
CA THR A 225 10.82 -10.79 1.39
C THR A 225 9.77 -11.73 2.00
N ALA A 226 10.11 -12.47 3.05
CA ALA A 226 9.26 -13.56 3.56
C ALA A 226 8.07 -13.10 4.40
N VAL A 227 8.03 -11.84 4.85
CA VAL A 227 6.93 -11.31 5.68
C VAL A 227 6.35 -10.07 5.00
N LEU A 228 6.90 -8.90 5.28
CA LEU A 228 6.57 -7.66 4.58
C LEU A 228 7.60 -7.43 3.47
N PHE A 229 7.14 -6.94 2.34
CA PHE A 229 8.03 -6.57 1.26
C PHE A 229 7.52 -5.34 0.50
N GLN A 230 8.45 -4.62 -0.10
CA GLN A 230 8.19 -3.51 -1.01
C GLN A 230 8.60 -3.90 -2.42
N GLY A 231 7.96 -3.30 -3.41
CA GLY A 231 8.36 -3.38 -4.81
C GLY A 231 8.39 -2.01 -5.45
N ARG A 232 9.37 -1.81 -6.34
CA ARG A 232 9.39 -0.70 -7.28
C ARG A 232 9.61 -1.22 -8.67
N GLY A 233 8.77 -0.78 -9.61
CA GLY A 233 8.86 -1.15 -11.02
C GLY A 233 8.63 0.03 -11.94
N THR A 234 9.04 -0.12 -13.20
CA THR A 234 8.79 0.86 -14.26
C THR A 234 8.03 0.18 -15.38
N LYS A 235 6.99 0.83 -15.89
CA LYS A 235 6.27 0.37 -17.08
C LYS A 235 7.09 0.67 -18.32
N HIS A 236 7.33 -0.35 -19.15
CA HIS A 236 8.09 -0.20 -20.37
C HIS A 236 7.47 0.83 -21.30
N THR A 237 8.32 1.57 -22.00
CA THR A 237 7.89 2.42 -23.12
C THR A 237 7.62 1.57 -24.35
N LEU A 238 6.84 2.08 -25.30
CA LEU A 238 6.55 1.38 -26.55
C LEU A 238 7.83 1.03 -27.36
N ARG A 239 8.93 1.80 -27.18
CA ARG A 239 10.22 1.52 -27.83
C ARG A 239 10.93 0.30 -27.23
N GLU A 240 10.87 0.13 -25.90
CA GLU A 240 11.50 -1.00 -25.21
C GLU A 240 10.73 -2.30 -25.45
N ALA A 241 9.39 -2.25 -25.56
CA ALA A 241 8.57 -3.39 -25.87
C ALA A 241 8.83 -3.96 -27.29
N ALA A 242 9.21 -3.13 -28.26
CA ALA A 242 9.53 -3.54 -29.63
C ALA A 242 10.88 -4.27 -29.75
N HIS A 243 11.81 -4.12 -28.80
CA HIS A 243 13.14 -4.74 -28.82
C HIS A 243 13.25 -6.03 -27.98
N SER A 244 12.21 -6.36 -27.20
CA SER A 244 12.16 -7.59 -26.39
C SER A 244 11.38 -8.74 -27.03
N GLY A 245 10.94 -8.58 -28.26
CA GLY A 245 10.15 -9.55 -29.04
C GLY A 245 10.93 -10.28 -30.15
N ASP A 246 12.27 -10.12 -30.22
CA ASP A 246 13.16 -10.85 -31.13
C ASP A 246 13.92 -11.97 -30.41
#